data_09048142100df4a04b8d3b73290c97d5
#
_entry.id   09048142100df4a04b8d3b73290c97d5
#
_cell.length_a   1.000
_cell.length_b   1.000
_cell.length_c   1.000
_cell.angle_alpha   90.00
_cell.angle_beta   90.00
_cell.angle_gamma   90.00
#
_symmetry.space_group_name_H-M   'P 1'
#
loop_
_entity.id
_entity.type
_entity.pdbx_description
1 polymer ?
#
loop_
_entity_poly.entity_id
_entity_poly.type
_entity_poly.pdbx_seq_one_letter_code
_entity_poly.pdbx_strand_id
1 'polypeptide(L)'
;MFKKKLGMTLVEVLVALIIGTISVAAMFYSYNIFNRSYQGIVEKASISKSGRNALSQLARELRNVGYKDINQLQAPLEEYLWKENNVSGFQIGSDSLRIFYDLSPKERIRIDYKLKKYQNSQDTFLSRSFYHWTCTSANNCPVRKEVDEVFINNVEDFQIEFKDDTGKEVKPVNFGAGKANQQRVKSIEVYLTVRSANEIFKKNKNWKINNADQTYPKNDKYTRETFFVSVYPRNIVMN
;
A
#
# COMPACT_ATOMS: atom_id res chain seq x y z
N MET A 1 13.92 -39.39 -67.10
CA MET A 1 12.79 -38.46 -67.34
C MET A 1 13.05 -37.16 -66.52
N PHE A 2 13.62 -36.12 -67.13
CA PHE A 2 13.95 -34.88 -66.46
C PHE A 2 12.66 -34.05 -66.36
N LYS A 3 12.16 -33.84 -65.14
CA LYS A 3 11.06 -32.86 -64.91
C LYS A 3 11.58 -31.46 -65.23
N LYS A 4 10.97 -30.78 -66.21
CA LYS A 4 11.18 -29.37 -66.49
C LYS A 4 10.89 -28.56 -65.19
N LYS A 5 11.90 -27.93 -64.65
CA LYS A 5 11.70 -26.92 -63.59
C LYS A 5 11.10 -25.69 -64.24
N LEU A 6 9.85 -25.40 -63.96
CA LEU A 6 9.21 -24.14 -64.33
C LEU A 6 9.86 -23.02 -63.50
N GLY A 7 10.42 -22.02 -64.16
CA GLY A 7 10.96 -20.83 -63.53
C GLY A 7 9.80 -19.95 -62.98
N MET A 8 10.03 -19.30 -61.85
CA MET A 8 9.11 -18.33 -61.29
C MET A 8 9.02 -17.08 -62.18
N THR A 9 7.84 -16.59 -62.40
CA THR A 9 7.64 -15.31 -63.10
C THR A 9 7.94 -14.11 -62.17
N LEU A 10 8.37 -13.00 -62.76
CA LEU A 10 8.67 -11.78 -62.00
C LEU A 10 7.44 -11.29 -61.19
N VAL A 11 6.24 -11.49 -61.75
CA VAL A 11 4.98 -11.15 -61.09
C VAL A 11 4.73 -12.01 -59.84
N GLU A 12 4.99 -13.32 -59.92
CA GLU A 12 4.86 -14.22 -58.73
C GLU A 12 5.78 -13.80 -57.60
N VAL A 13 7.03 -13.41 -57.90
CA VAL A 13 7.97 -12.90 -56.91
C VAL A 13 7.48 -11.61 -56.29
N LEU A 14 6.96 -10.65 -57.07
CA LEU A 14 6.38 -9.41 -56.55
C LEU A 14 5.18 -9.64 -55.67
N VAL A 15 4.26 -10.52 -56.06
CA VAL A 15 3.08 -10.84 -55.24
C VAL A 15 3.49 -11.54 -53.92
N ALA A 16 4.45 -12.46 -53.97
CA ALA A 16 4.97 -13.13 -52.78
C ALA A 16 5.63 -12.15 -51.80
N LEU A 17 6.39 -11.15 -52.31
CA LEU A 17 6.99 -10.09 -51.50
C LEU A 17 5.92 -9.20 -50.83
N ILE A 18 4.88 -8.80 -51.52
CA ILE A 18 3.80 -8.01 -50.95
C ILE A 18 3.08 -8.77 -49.87
N ILE A 19 2.70 -10.02 -50.10
CA ILE A 19 2.03 -10.85 -49.10
C ILE A 19 2.95 -11.08 -47.90
N GLY A 20 4.24 -11.35 -48.14
CA GLY A 20 5.24 -11.54 -47.10
C GLY A 20 5.40 -10.29 -46.21
N THR A 21 5.49 -9.10 -46.80
CA THR A 21 5.62 -7.85 -46.05
C THR A 21 4.36 -7.55 -45.20
N ILE A 22 3.17 -7.76 -45.73
CA ILE A 22 1.91 -7.61 -45.01
C ILE A 22 1.84 -8.59 -43.83
N SER A 23 2.24 -9.84 -44.06
CA SER A 23 2.26 -10.88 -42.99
C SER A 23 3.21 -10.52 -41.85
N VAL A 24 4.42 -10.06 -42.20
CA VAL A 24 5.41 -9.61 -41.19
C VAL A 24 4.86 -8.39 -40.42
N ALA A 25 4.28 -7.40 -41.12
CA ALA A 25 3.68 -6.24 -40.46
C ALA A 25 2.55 -6.62 -39.51
N ALA A 26 1.69 -7.57 -39.90
CA ALA A 26 0.61 -8.08 -39.06
C ALA A 26 1.15 -8.81 -37.80
N MET A 27 2.23 -9.59 -37.93
CA MET A 27 2.91 -10.25 -36.82
C MET A 27 3.47 -9.21 -35.83
N PHE A 28 4.19 -8.20 -36.29
CA PHE A 28 4.71 -7.13 -35.43
C PHE A 28 3.60 -6.36 -34.71
N TYR A 29 2.51 -6.07 -35.39
CA TYR A 29 1.36 -5.41 -34.78
C TYR A 29 0.75 -6.27 -33.66
N SER A 30 0.52 -7.54 -33.93
CA SER A 30 -0.01 -8.50 -32.96
C SER A 30 0.93 -8.68 -31.75
N TYR A 31 2.23 -8.78 -32.00
CA TYR A 31 3.25 -8.86 -30.95
C TYR A 31 3.21 -7.64 -30.02
N ASN A 32 3.13 -6.43 -30.58
CA ASN A 32 3.06 -5.21 -29.79
C ASN A 32 1.79 -5.12 -28.92
N ILE A 33 0.64 -5.56 -29.45
CA ILE A 33 -0.60 -5.62 -28.66
C ILE A 33 -0.45 -6.62 -27.51
N PHE A 34 0.04 -7.82 -27.82
CA PHE A 34 0.24 -8.88 -26.83
C PHE A 34 1.20 -8.46 -25.72
N ASN A 35 2.35 -7.89 -26.09
CA ASN A 35 3.36 -7.45 -25.12
C ASN A 35 2.83 -6.37 -24.16
N ARG A 36 2.06 -5.40 -24.66
CA ARG A 36 1.42 -4.38 -23.82
C ARG A 36 0.37 -4.98 -22.89
N SER A 37 -0.44 -5.90 -23.39
CA SER A 37 -1.43 -6.60 -22.55
C SER A 37 -0.76 -7.41 -21.45
N TYR A 38 0.33 -8.09 -21.78
CA TYR A 38 1.14 -8.83 -20.83
C TYR A 38 1.74 -7.93 -19.75
N GLN A 39 2.36 -6.82 -20.13
CA GLN A 39 2.88 -5.83 -19.19
C GLN A 39 1.78 -5.32 -18.24
N GLY A 40 0.60 -5.03 -18.75
CA GLY A 40 -0.54 -4.61 -17.94
C GLY A 40 -0.98 -5.65 -16.91
N ILE A 41 -0.96 -6.93 -17.29
CA ILE A 41 -1.28 -8.03 -16.37
C ILE A 41 -0.21 -8.18 -15.28
N VAL A 42 1.07 -8.12 -15.66
CA VAL A 42 2.20 -8.23 -14.73
C VAL A 42 2.17 -7.09 -13.70
N GLU A 43 1.97 -5.85 -14.15
CA GLU A 43 1.88 -4.70 -13.25
C GLU A 43 0.68 -4.84 -12.29
N LYS A 44 -0.48 -5.24 -12.78
CA LYS A 44 -1.65 -5.47 -11.94
C LYS A 44 -1.43 -6.58 -10.92
N ALA A 45 -0.80 -7.68 -11.31
CA ALA A 45 -0.45 -8.76 -10.41
C ALA A 45 0.56 -8.31 -9.34
N SER A 46 1.54 -7.48 -9.71
CA SER A 46 2.52 -6.90 -8.80
C SER A 46 1.86 -6.00 -7.75
N ILE A 47 0.96 -5.09 -8.17
CA ILE A 47 0.19 -4.24 -7.26
C ILE A 47 -0.63 -5.09 -6.29
N SER A 48 -1.37 -6.07 -6.81
CA SER A 48 -2.24 -6.92 -6.01
C SER A 48 -1.44 -7.74 -4.99
N LYS A 49 -0.29 -8.26 -5.36
CA LYS A 49 0.61 -9.00 -4.45
C LYS A 49 1.17 -8.09 -3.36
N SER A 50 1.74 -6.95 -3.72
CA SER A 50 2.37 -6.02 -2.76
C SER A 50 1.34 -5.41 -1.81
N GLY A 51 0.18 -4.97 -2.31
CA GLY A 51 -0.89 -4.41 -1.49
C GLY A 51 -1.45 -5.40 -0.48
N ARG A 52 -1.73 -6.65 -0.90
CA ARG A 52 -2.21 -7.71 0.02
C ARG A 52 -1.17 -8.09 1.06
N ASN A 53 0.10 -8.18 0.68
CA ASN A 53 1.18 -8.48 1.63
C ASN A 53 1.32 -7.37 2.67
N ALA A 54 1.31 -6.11 2.24
CA ALA A 54 1.37 -4.95 3.13
C ALA A 54 0.20 -4.95 4.12
N LEU A 55 -1.05 -5.11 3.64
CA LEU A 55 -2.21 -5.16 4.52
C LEU A 55 -2.19 -6.37 5.47
N SER A 56 -1.72 -7.52 5.00
CA SER A 56 -1.60 -8.72 5.85
C SER A 56 -0.62 -8.51 7.00
N GLN A 57 0.51 -7.85 6.73
CA GLN A 57 1.49 -7.52 7.77
C GLN A 57 0.94 -6.46 8.73
N LEU A 58 0.36 -5.38 8.21
CA LEU A 58 -0.25 -4.32 9.00
C LEU A 58 -1.38 -4.86 9.88
N ALA A 59 -2.22 -5.76 9.36
CA ALA A 59 -3.27 -6.41 10.14
C ALA A 59 -2.72 -7.25 11.29
N ARG A 60 -1.59 -7.93 11.12
CA ARG A 60 -0.94 -8.66 12.22
C ARG A 60 -0.45 -7.72 13.31
N GLU A 61 0.15 -6.60 12.93
CA GLU A 61 0.65 -5.62 13.89
C GLU A 61 -0.50 -4.92 14.63
N LEU A 62 -1.57 -4.58 13.92
CA LEU A 62 -2.78 -4.00 14.52
C LEU A 62 -3.48 -4.92 15.53
N ARG A 63 -3.39 -6.23 15.37
CA ARG A 63 -3.95 -7.18 16.37
C ARG A 63 -3.20 -7.14 17.69
N ASN A 64 -1.93 -6.77 17.67
CA ASN A 64 -1.09 -6.70 18.88
C ASN A 64 -1.20 -5.36 19.60
N VAL A 65 -1.83 -4.36 18.98
CA VAL A 65 -2.00 -3.03 19.55
C VAL A 65 -2.62 -3.10 20.95
N GLY A 66 -2.03 -2.37 21.90
CA GLY A 66 -2.51 -2.29 23.26
C GLY A 66 -2.15 -3.50 24.14
N TYR A 67 -1.40 -4.48 23.62
CA TYR A 67 -0.91 -5.55 24.47
C TYR A 67 0.04 -4.99 25.52
N LYS A 68 -0.27 -5.28 26.79
CA LYS A 68 0.52 -4.92 27.96
C LYS A 68 0.92 -6.16 28.71
N ASP A 69 2.16 -6.22 29.13
CA ASP A 69 2.60 -7.21 30.11
C ASP A 69 2.24 -6.75 31.52
N ILE A 70 1.69 -7.65 32.34
CA ILE A 70 1.19 -7.39 33.70
C ILE A 70 2.32 -6.96 34.65
N ASN A 71 3.55 -7.37 34.40
CA ASN A 71 4.73 -7.09 35.23
C ASN A 71 5.48 -5.81 34.88
N GLN A 72 4.78 -4.81 34.46
CA GLN A 72 5.33 -3.63 33.79
C GLN A 72 6.36 -2.81 34.52
N LEU A 73 7.40 -2.50 33.78
CA LEU A 73 8.20 -1.31 33.93
C LEU A 73 7.41 -0.06 33.50
N GLN A 74 7.60 1.06 34.20
CA GLN A 74 6.98 2.34 33.91
C GLN A 74 7.59 2.99 32.66
N ALA A 75 7.56 2.28 31.53
CA ALA A 75 7.80 2.95 30.26
C ALA A 75 6.70 3.99 30.04
N PRO A 76 6.99 5.19 29.47
CA PRO A 76 5.98 6.20 29.25
C PRO A 76 4.76 5.60 28.58
N LEU A 77 3.61 5.68 29.24
CA LEU A 77 2.33 5.22 28.72
C LEU A 77 1.87 6.24 27.68
N GLU A 78 2.51 6.21 26.52
CA GLU A 78 1.94 6.86 25.35
C GLU A 78 0.68 6.07 24.93
N GLU A 79 -0.27 6.75 24.35
CA GLU A 79 -1.51 6.13 23.88
C GLU A 79 -1.20 5.01 22.90
N TYR A 80 -1.83 3.85 23.02
CA TYR A 80 -1.50 2.64 22.25
C TYR A 80 -1.74 2.75 20.77
N LEU A 81 -2.61 3.67 20.40
CA LEU A 81 -3.08 3.86 19.05
C LEU A 81 -3.24 5.35 18.78
N TRP A 82 -2.62 5.84 17.74
CA TRP A 82 -2.68 7.22 17.35
C TRP A 82 -2.80 7.37 15.83
N LYS A 83 -3.66 8.26 15.40
CA LYS A 83 -3.87 8.63 14.02
C LYS A 83 -3.72 10.14 13.87
N GLU A 84 -2.95 10.60 12.89
CA GLU A 84 -2.91 11.98 12.45
C GLU A 84 -3.62 12.08 11.11
N ASN A 85 -4.65 12.90 11.04
CA ASN A 85 -5.37 13.19 9.82
C ASN A 85 -4.61 14.20 8.97
N ASN A 86 -4.70 14.07 7.66
CA ASN A 86 -4.25 15.08 6.71
C ASN A 86 -2.79 15.52 6.91
N VAL A 87 -1.87 14.59 6.87
CA VAL A 87 -0.44 14.91 6.87
C VAL A 87 -0.16 15.86 5.70
N SER A 88 0.24 17.09 6.03
CA SER A 88 0.43 18.18 5.07
C SER A 88 1.45 17.80 3.97
N GLY A 89 1.16 18.19 2.74
CA GLY A 89 2.06 18.00 1.60
C GLY A 89 1.63 16.94 0.57
N PHE A 90 0.48 16.27 0.79
CA PHE A 90 -0.15 15.38 -0.18
C PHE A 90 -1.44 16.02 -0.69
N GLN A 91 -1.78 15.81 -1.97
CA GLN A 91 -2.99 16.40 -2.61
C GLN A 91 -4.29 15.94 -1.95
N ILE A 92 -4.23 14.84 -1.20
CA ILE A 92 -5.30 14.23 -0.46
C ILE A 92 -4.72 13.94 0.90
N GLY A 93 -5.41 14.34 1.94
CA GLY A 93 -4.94 14.15 3.30
C GLY A 93 -4.84 12.69 3.65
N SER A 94 -3.68 12.09 3.36
CA SER A 94 -3.37 10.74 3.85
C SER A 94 -3.13 10.76 5.35
N ASP A 95 -3.58 9.70 6.01
CA ASP A 95 -3.38 9.54 7.44
C ASP A 95 -1.97 9.05 7.77
N SER A 96 -1.55 9.22 9.01
CA SER A 96 -0.46 8.48 9.60
C SER A 96 -0.95 7.67 10.80
N LEU A 97 -0.34 6.52 11.01
CA LEU A 97 -0.71 5.59 12.06
C LEU A 97 0.48 5.34 12.97
N ARG A 98 0.26 5.41 14.26
CA ARG A 98 1.21 5.00 15.29
C ARG A 98 0.57 3.96 16.18
N ILE A 99 1.28 2.89 16.43
CA ILE A 99 0.83 1.80 17.28
C ILE A 99 1.89 1.42 18.31
N PHE A 100 1.43 1.00 19.47
CA PHE A 100 2.29 0.53 20.55
C PHE A 100 1.81 -0.83 21.08
N TYR A 101 2.77 -1.67 21.45
CA TYR A 101 2.54 -2.90 22.20
C TYR A 101 3.80 -3.35 22.92
N ASP A 102 3.65 -4.13 23.99
CA ASP A 102 4.77 -4.70 24.72
C ASP A 102 5.14 -6.05 24.11
N LEU A 103 6.44 -6.34 23.97
CA LEU A 103 6.94 -7.67 23.59
C LEU A 103 7.20 -8.54 24.81
N SER A 104 7.63 -7.91 25.91
CA SER A 104 8.00 -8.56 27.17
C SER A 104 7.84 -7.55 28.31
N PRO A 105 7.98 -7.97 29.58
CA PRO A 105 7.95 -7.07 30.73
C PRO A 105 8.96 -5.92 30.67
N LYS A 106 9.97 -6.03 29.80
CA LYS A 106 11.07 -5.07 29.66
C LYS A 106 11.14 -4.39 28.30
N GLU A 107 10.31 -4.81 27.36
CA GLU A 107 10.44 -4.38 25.97
C GLU A 107 9.12 -3.87 25.41
N ARG A 108 9.15 -2.69 24.87
CA ARG A 108 8.03 -2.04 24.17
C ARG A 108 8.40 -1.67 22.76
N ILE A 109 7.45 -1.82 21.86
CA ILE A 109 7.59 -1.45 20.46
C ILE A 109 6.62 -0.34 20.13
N ARG A 110 7.11 0.61 19.32
CA ARG A 110 6.30 1.56 18.55
C ARG A 110 6.56 1.38 17.07
N ILE A 111 5.51 1.37 16.30
CA ILE A 111 5.59 1.36 14.84
C ILE A 111 4.82 2.58 14.31
N ASP A 112 5.50 3.37 13.50
CA ASP A 112 4.91 4.52 12.83
C ASP A 112 4.79 4.21 11.33
N TYR A 113 3.57 4.27 10.80
CA TYR A 113 3.28 4.23 9.36
C TYR A 113 2.97 5.62 8.85
N LYS A 114 3.67 6.07 7.83
CA LYS A 114 3.51 7.41 7.26
C LYS A 114 3.75 7.40 5.76
N LEU A 115 2.88 8.08 5.02
CA LEU A 115 3.10 8.32 3.60
C LEU A 115 4.23 9.34 3.42
N LYS A 116 5.19 9.02 2.55
CA LYS A 116 6.34 9.88 2.22
C LYS A 116 6.50 9.99 0.70
N LYS A 117 7.18 11.06 0.26
CA LYS A 117 7.62 11.23 -1.13
C LYS A 117 9.10 10.92 -1.26
N TYR A 118 9.50 10.37 -2.40
CA TYR A 118 10.91 10.30 -2.74
C TYR A 118 11.47 11.69 -3.02
N GLN A 119 12.75 11.89 -2.70
CA GLN A 119 13.43 13.13 -3.05
C GLN A 119 13.44 13.29 -4.56
N ASN A 120 13.10 14.49 -5.03
CA ASN A 120 13.07 14.86 -6.46
C ASN A 120 12.11 14.02 -7.32
N SER A 121 11.12 13.35 -6.75
CA SER A 121 10.09 12.60 -7.46
C SER A 121 8.69 12.96 -6.96
N GLN A 122 7.69 12.74 -7.81
CA GLN A 122 6.28 12.78 -7.41
C GLN A 122 5.80 11.41 -6.88
N ASP A 123 6.66 10.41 -6.92
CA ASP A 123 6.34 9.08 -6.44
C ASP A 123 6.30 9.05 -4.91
N THR A 124 5.34 8.30 -4.41
CA THR A 124 5.05 8.20 -2.99
C THR A 124 5.20 6.75 -2.52
N PHE A 125 5.53 6.59 -1.26
CA PHE A 125 5.64 5.30 -0.61
C PHE A 125 5.11 5.36 0.82
N LEU A 126 4.60 4.26 1.32
CA LEU A 126 4.30 4.12 2.74
C LEU A 126 5.60 3.70 3.45
N SER A 127 6.06 4.52 4.39
CA SER A 127 7.20 4.21 5.24
C SER A 127 6.73 3.53 6.51
N ARG A 128 7.58 2.65 7.05
CA ARG A 128 7.44 2.01 8.35
C ARG A 128 8.66 2.33 9.18
N SER A 129 8.47 3.04 10.30
CA SER A 129 9.54 3.33 11.26
C SER A 129 9.32 2.52 12.52
N PHE A 130 10.34 1.79 12.93
CA PHE A 130 10.30 0.89 14.06
C PHE A 130 11.15 1.45 15.21
N TYR A 131 10.58 1.50 16.42
CA TYR A 131 11.25 1.96 17.62
C TYR A 131 11.12 0.91 18.71
N HIS A 132 12.22 0.63 19.37
CA HIS A 132 12.30 -0.37 20.42
C HIS A 132 12.80 0.27 21.70
N TRP A 133 12.06 0.10 22.80
CA TRP A 133 12.45 0.44 24.16
C TRP A 133 12.86 -0.83 24.88
N THR A 134 14.05 -0.81 25.44
CA THR A 134 14.55 -1.89 26.31
C THR A 134 14.79 -1.31 27.70
N CYS A 135 13.94 -1.66 28.65
CA CYS A 135 14.03 -1.12 30.00
C CYS A 135 14.96 -1.98 30.86
N THR A 136 15.98 -1.37 31.45
CA THR A 136 16.87 -2.01 32.41
C THR A 136 16.40 -1.82 33.88
N SER A 137 15.68 -0.71 34.13
CA SER A 137 15.02 -0.39 35.39
C SER A 137 13.80 0.48 35.17
N ALA A 138 12.99 0.73 36.19
CA ALA A 138 11.77 1.53 36.11
C ALA A 138 11.97 2.95 35.49
N ASN A 139 13.16 3.54 35.66
CA ASN A 139 13.48 4.88 35.21
C ASN A 139 14.50 4.92 34.05
N ASN A 140 14.92 3.77 33.55
CA ASN A 140 15.93 3.68 32.50
C ASN A 140 15.42 2.79 31.36
N CYS A 141 14.70 3.42 30.44
CA CYS A 141 14.11 2.79 29.26
C CYS A 141 14.61 3.52 27.99
N PRO A 142 15.87 3.31 27.58
CA PRO A 142 16.37 3.93 26.36
C PRO A 142 15.57 3.44 25.14
N VAL A 143 15.33 4.39 24.23
CA VAL A 143 14.69 4.11 22.96
C VAL A 143 15.73 4.00 21.86
N ARG A 144 15.63 2.97 21.05
CA ARG A 144 16.41 2.81 19.83
C ARG A 144 15.46 2.84 18.63
N LYS A 145 15.73 3.72 17.67
CA LYS A 145 15.13 3.63 16.33
C LYS A 145 15.90 2.56 15.56
N GLU A 146 15.27 1.45 15.28
CA GLU A 146 15.96 0.32 14.63
C GLU A 146 15.88 0.37 13.12
N VAL A 147 14.71 0.71 12.60
CA VAL A 147 14.43 0.65 11.16
C VAL A 147 13.59 1.85 10.74
N ASP A 148 13.91 2.39 9.57
CA ASP A 148 13.07 3.34 8.82
C ASP A 148 13.08 2.86 7.36
N GLU A 149 12.12 2.04 7.01
CA GLU A 149 12.09 1.31 5.74
C GLU A 149 10.95 1.76 4.83
N VAL A 150 11.13 1.52 3.53
CA VAL A 150 10.03 1.56 2.57
C VAL A 150 9.18 0.33 2.76
N PHE A 151 7.97 0.51 3.28
CA PHE A 151 7.05 -0.60 3.52
C PHE A 151 6.38 -1.08 2.23
N ILE A 152 5.90 -0.15 1.42
CA ILE A 152 5.35 -0.40 0.10
C ILE A 152 5.49 0.84 -0.79
N ASN A 153 5.89 0.62 -2.05
CA ASN A 153 6.06 1.67 -3.06
C ASN A 153 4.74 2.02 -3.76
N ASN A 154 4.73 3.17 -4.42
CA ASN A 154 3.65 3.65 -5.27
C ASN A 154 2.29 3.74 -4.57
N VAL A 155 2.30 4.07 -3.29
CA VAL A 155 1.09 4.33 -2.51
C VAL A 155 0.62 5.74 -2.79
N GLU A 156 -0.59 5.90 -3.28
CA GLU A 156 -1.19 7.22 -3.50
C GLU A 156 -2.00 7.71 -2.32
N ASP A 157 -2.55 6.76 -1.54
CA ASP A 157 -3.40 7.10 -0.43
C ASP A 157 -3.39 6.02 0.65
N PHE A 158 -3.45 6.47 1.90
CA PHE A 158 -3.49 5.64 3.09
C PHE A 158 -4.47 6.27 4.07
N GLN A 159 -5.59 5.59 4.34
CA GLN A 159 -6.65 6.07 5.21
C GLN A 159 -6.95 5.07 6.31
N ILE A 160 -7.29 5.57 7.48
CA ILE A 160 -7.57 4.76 8.66
C ILE A 160 -8.83 5.27 9.32
N GLU A 161 -9.76 4.37 9.60
CA GLU A 161 -10.95 4.65 10.41
C GLU A 161 -10.98 3.78 11.66
N PHE A 162 -11.31 4.39 12.76
CA PHE A 162 -11.60 3.70 14.00
C PHE A 162 -13.10 3.60 14.18
N LYS A 163 -13.63 2.41 14.42
CA LYS A 163 -15.05 2.15 14.63
C LYS A 163 -15.31 1.63 16.03
N ASP A 164 -16.45 2.05 16.61
CA ASP A 164 -16.95 1.48 17.86
C ASP A 164 -17.77 0.20 17.61
N ASP A 165 -18.37 -0.34 18.64
CA ASP A 165 -19.22 -1.53 18.60
C ASP A 165 -20.49 -1.37 17.77
N THR A 166 -20.93 -0.14 17.53
CA THR A 166 -22.08 0.18 16.67
C THR A 166 -21.68 0.43 15.21
N GLY A 167 -20.38 0.36 14.88
CA GLY A 167 -19.82 0.68 13.58
C GLY A 167 -19.69 2.20 13.31
N LYS A 168 -19.92 3.04 14.32
CA LYS A 168 -19.77 4.48 14.22
C LYS A 168 -18.30 4.86 14.33
N GLU A 169 -17.89 5.86 13.55
CA GLU A 169 -16.53 6.36 13.61
C GLU A 169 -16.20 6.96 14.99
N VAL A 170 -15.11 6.48 15.56
CA VAL A 170 -14.48 7.07 16.73
C VAL A 170 -13.45 8.07 16.21
N LYS A 171 -13.73 9.36 16.35
CA LYS A 171 -12.80 10.41 15.93
C LYS A 171 -11.46 10.23 16.64
N PRO A 172 -10.35 10.47 15.92
CA PRO A 172 -9.03 10.28 16.48
C PRO A 172 -8.90 11.07 17.77
N VAL A 173 -8.36 10.42 18.75
CA VAL A 173 -8.06 11.00 20.03
C VAL A 173 -6.83 11.86 19.82
N ASN A 174 -6.96 13.16 19.93
CA ASN A 174 -5.81 14.04 20.04
C ASN A 174 -4.98 13.60 21.25
N PHE A 175 -3.67 13.56 21.12
CA PHE A 175 -2.74 13.33 22.22
C PHE A 175 -3.20 14.14 23.45
N GLY A 176 -3.48 13.46 24.55
CA GLY A 176 -3.93 14.09 25.78
C GLY A 176 -5.43 14.04 26.09
N ALA A 177 -6.29 13.62 25.16
CA ALA A 177 -7.74 13.57 25.42
C ALA A 177 -8.25 12.28 26.08
N GLY A 178 -7.35 11.44 26.56
CA GLY A 178 -7.66 10.40 27.52
C GLY A 178 -7.97 9.00 26.96
N LYS A 179 -7.65 8.02 27.78
CA LYS A 179 -7.84 6.58 27.59
C LYS A 179 -9.28 6.18 27.20
N ALA A 180 -10.28 7.00 27.56
CA ALA A 180 -11.69 6.70 27.37
C ALA A 180 -12.12 6.50 25.91
N ASN A 181 -11.50 7.23 24.97
CA ASN A 181 -11.86 7.10 23.56
C ASN A 181 -11.18 5.89 22.89
N GLN A 182 -9.97 5.53 23.31
CA GLN A 182 -9.29 4.34 22.79
C GLN A 182 -10.04 3.06 23.17
N GLN A 183 -10.60 3.00 24.36
CA GLN A 183 -11.40 1.86 24.83
C GLN A 183 -12.69 1.66 24.02
N ARG A 184 -13.15 2.68 23.31
CA ARG A 184 -14.31 2.60 22.41
C ARG A 184 -13.98 1.99 21.05
N VAL A 185 -12.70 1.94 20.66
CA VAL A 185 -12.30 1.39 19.37
C VAL A 185 -12.45 -0.12 19.41
N LYS A 186 -13.36 -0.64 18.60
CA LYS A 186 -13.60 -2.08 18.42
C LYS A 186 -13.00 -2.63 17.15
N SER A 187 -13.00 -1.84 16.07
CA SER A 187 -12.35 -2.21 14.83
C SER A 187 -11.56 -1.05 14.25
N ILE A 188 -10.51 -1.41 13.53
CA ILE A 188 -9.63 -0.50 12.79
C ILE A 188 -9.75 -0.87 11.33
N GLU A 189 -10.26 0.04 10.53
CA GLU A 189 -10.39 -0.11 9.10
C GLU A 189 -9.25 0.62 8.41
N VAL A 190 -8.58 -0.08 7.49
CA VAL A 190 -7.45 0.47 6.75
C VAL A 190 -7.72 0.37 5.27
N TYR A 191 -7.57 1.48 4.58
CA TYR A 191 -7.68 1.62 3.14
C TYR A 191 -6.31 2.02 2.58
N LEU A 192 -5.85 1.27 1.60
CA LEU A 192 -4.55 1.47 0.96
C LEU A 192 -4.72 1.48 -0.55
N THR A 193 -4.47 2.61 -1.20
CA THR A 193 -4.52 2.73 -2.65
C THR A 193 -3.11 2.72 -3.22
N VAL A 194 -2.84 1.75 -4.08
CA VAL A 194 -1.54 1.55 -4.74
C VAL A 194 -1.71 1.71 -6.25
N ARG A 195 -0.78 2.40 -6.91
CA ARG A 195 -0.74 2.52 -8.36
C ARG A 195 0.36 1.66 -8.99
N SER A 196 0.29 1.44 -10.29
CA SER A 196 1.38 0.83 -11.05
C SER A 196 2.63 1.72 -11.06
N ALA A 197 3.81 1.10 -11.15
CA ALA A 197 5.07 1.81 -11.30
C ALA A 197 5.15 2.51 -12.66
N ASN A 198 4.63 1.86 -13.70
CA ASN A 198 4.68 2.34 -15.08
C ASN A 198 3.31 2.74 -15.61
N GLU A 199 3.28 3.65 -16.59
CA GLU A 199 2.09 3.96 -17.36
C GLU A 199 1.67 2.75 -18.21
N ILE A 200 0.43 2.27 -18.05
CA ILE A 200 -0.07 1.08 -18.74
C ILE A 200 -0.97 1.46 -19.91
N PHE A 201 -1.74 2.54 -19.75
CA PHE A 201 -2.72 2.93 -20.74
C PHE A 201 -2.14 3.89 -21.78
N LYS A 202 -2.58 3.76 -23.03
CA LYS A 202 -2.23 4.69 -24.11
C LYS A 202 -2.85 6.07 -23.94
N LYS A 203 -4.07 6.10 -23.39
CA LYS A 203 -4.84 7.31 -23.13
C LYS A 203 -5.12 7.40 -21.65
N ASN A 204 -5.23 8.62 -21.16
CA ASN A 204 -5.63 8.85 -19.78
C ASN A 204 -6.98 8.21 -19.48
N LYS A 205 -7.08 7.61 -18.30
CA LYS A 205 -8.33 7.08 -17.74
C LYS A 205 -8.75 7.90 -16.54
N ASN A 206 -10.04 8.12 -16.44
CA ASN A 206 -10.64 8.73 -15.26
C ASN A 206 -10.81 7.66 -14.17
N TRP A 207 -10.14 7.85 -13.07
CA TRP A 207 -10.27 7.01 -11.90
C TRP A 207 -11.08 7.76 -10.83
N LYS A 208 -11.99 7.05 -10.19
CA LYS A 208 -12.59 7.47 -8.92
C LYS A 208 -11.98 6.61 -7.84
N ILE A 209 -11.21 7.21 -6.97
CA ILE A 209 -10.68 6.54 -5.79
C ILE A 209 -11.66 6.81 -4.66
N ASN A 210 -12.34 5.76 -4.22
CA ASN A 210 -13.27 5.83 -3.11
C ASN A 210 -12.52 5.33 -1.88
N ASN A 211 -12.17 6.25 -1.01
CA ASN A 211 -11.67 5.95 0.32
C ASN A 211 -12.73 6.32 1.34
N ALA A 212 -12.54 5.89 2.57
CA ALA A 212 -13.49 6.05 3.65
C ALA A 212 -14.26 7.38 3.64
N ASP A 213 -13.54 8.50 3.53
CA ASP A 213 -14.12 9.84 3.62
C ASP A 213 -14.09 10.64 2.32
N GLN A 214 -13.37 10.20 1.29
CA GLN A 214 -13.09 11.04 0.13
C GLN A 214 -13.13 10.27 -1.18
N THR A 215 -13.78 10.87 -2.17
CA THR A 215 -13.69 10.44 -3.56
C THR A 215 -12.96 11.50 -4.35
N TYR A 216 -11.87 11.14 -5.01
CA TYR A 216 -11.14 12.08 -5.84
C TYR A 216 -10.88 11.55 -7.24
N PRO A 217 -11.00 12.41 -8.26
CA PRO A 217 -10.71 12.02 -9.62
C PRO A 217 -9.21 12.06 -9.89
N LYS A 218 -8.72 11.07 -10.61
CA LYS A 218 -7.39 11.05 -11.23
C LYS A 218 -7.56 10.79 -12.71
N ASN A 219 -6.84 11.55 -13.53
CA ASN A 219 -6.87 11.42 -14.98
C ASN A 219 -5.45 11.21 -15.51
N ASP A 220 -5.04 9.97 -15.58
CA ASP A 220 -3.71 9.58 -16.03
C ASP A 220 -3.68 8.16 -16.62
N LYS A 221 -2.50 7.64 -16.92
CA LYS A 221 -2.28 6.36 -17.59
C LYS A 221 -1.91 5.22 -16.66
N TYR A 222 -1.92 5.43 -15.33
CA TYR A 222 -1.60 4.41 -14.36
C TYR A 222 -2.82 3.55 -14.02
N THR A 223 -2.60 2.28 -13.68
CA THR A 223 -3.64 1.46 -13.05
C THR A 223 -3.53 1.56 -11.54
N ARG A 224 -4.66 1.39 -10.85
CA ARG A 224 -4.78 1.49 -9.40
C ARG A 224 -5.61 0.37 -8.85
N GLU A 225 -5.30 0.01 -7.61
CA GLU A 225 -6.11 -0.91 -6.82
C GLU A 225 -6.17 -0.39 -5.38
N THR A 226 -7.38 -0.34 -4.83
CA THR A 226 -7.60 0.00 -3.43
C THR A 226 -7.84 -1.27 -2.65
N PHE A 227 -7.06 -1.46 -1.60
CA PHE A 227 -7.14 -2.60 -0.69
C PHE A 227 -7.78 -2.15 0.60
N PHE A 228 -8.56 -3.04 1.19
CA PHE A 228 -9.26 -2.82 2.45
C PHE A 228 -9.02 -3.96 3.42
N VAL A 229 -8.83 -3.63 4.69
CA VAL A 229 -8.85 -4.61 5.78
C VAL A 229 -9.50 -4.00 7.02
N SER A 230 -10.34 -4.79 7.68
CA SER A 230 -10.89 -4.47 9.00
C SER A 230 -10.24 -5.39 10.03
N VAL A 231 -9.71 -4.81 11.10
CA VAL A 231 -8.98 -5.53 12.15
C VAL A 231 -9.61 -5.24 13.50
N TYR A 232 -9.85 -6.30 14.28
CA TYR A 232 -10.32 -6.21 15.67
C TYR A 232 -9.11 -6.36 16.62
N PRO A 233 -8.62 -5.27 17.23
CA PRO A 233 -7.52 -5.34 18.18
C PRO A 233 -7.96 -6.03 19.45
N ARG A 234 -7.24 -7.07 19.88
CA ARG A 234 -7.65 -7.91 20.99
C ARG A 234 -7.46 -7.25 22.35
N ASN A 235 -6.51 -6.32 22.44
CA ASN A 235 -6.01 -5.84 23.74
C ASN A 235 -6.48 -4.43 24.12
N ILE A 236 -7.11 -3.69 23.20
CA ILE A 236 -7.61 -2.33 23.51
C ILE A 236 -8.84 -2.37 24.43
N VAL A 237 -9.57 -3.48 24.40
CA VAL A 237 -10.87 -3.64 25.08
C VAL A 237 -10.72 -4.17 26.51
N MET A 238 -9.56 -4.70 26.90
CA MET A 238 -9.36 -5.43 28.15
C MET A 238 -8.80 -4.58 29.30
N ASN A 239 -8.76 -3.24 29.17
CA ASN A 239 -8.20 -2.37 30.23
C ASN A 239 -9.19 -1.33 30.75
#